data_0c7df0e87f96a4cbe8b15e6b9710a447
#
_entry.id   0c7df0e87f96a4cbe8b15e6b9710a447
#
_cell.length_a   1.000
_cell.length_b   1.000
_cell.length_c   1.000
_cell.angle_alpha   90.00
_cell.angle_beta   90.00
_cell.angle_gamma   90.00
#
_symmetry.space_group_name_H-M   'P 1'
#
loop_
_entity.id
_entity.type
_entity.pdbx_description
1 polymer ?
#
loop_
_entity_poly.entity_id
_entity_poly.type
_entity_poly.pdbx_seq_one_letter_code
_entity_poly.pdbx_strand_id
1 'polypeptide(L)'
;MMSKSARLSLIFPTLALFGLYSLISLGQNEKSNGNSQKENAQHPGYYEQWFQEKKDANGQIPPFLRSQWAQYDAKKLDRRAGNSPIDTVIELGPNNVAGRTRALWVDPRNEKIILAGAISGGLWRSENGGTSWKPINEHEVSMMPSALTSNPFNHNEVYYGTGESRANSADVDGEGVFKSTDGGKTFNQLPSTVKLNGFNAIWDIEHSEIDSQTIFVGTNNYGLYRSTDGGATWSIAYNGGNKQVTDVLCLPNGRVMATMQSNLVVASDSNGKPGTFKTLTFPSAPNAGTYRTIKLDYCQKFPNVVFAVFEGFAFDAAPVAFFKSSDGGNTWKAKTAPTAAGPGYQAYCMVMGAHPTDTNRVVVGGRDICRTSNGGTSWTPLEIGHSDHHSYAFLPKTTTEFLMGGDGGVYRYKW
;
A
#
# COMPACT_ATOMS: atom_id res chain seq x y z
N MET A 1 24.23 38.83 53.99
CA MET A 1 23.18 39.77 53.58
C MET A 1 22.58 39.23 52.30
N MET A 2 21.49 38.49 52.43
CA MET A 2 20.09 38.76 52.02
C MET A 2 19.98 39.30 50.58
N SER A 3 19.28 38.70 49.67
CA SER A 3 17.86 38.35 49.75
C SER A 3 17.44 37.29 48.72
N LYS A 4 16.53 36.45 49.13
CA LYS A 4 15.73 35.49 48.33
C LYS A 4 14.72 36.27 47.48
N SER A 5 14.54 35.95 46.22
CA SER A 5 13.30 36.24 45.51
C SER A 5 12.70 34.93 44.97
N ALA A 6 11.54 34.60 45.49
CA ALA A 6 10.72 33.48 45.11
C ALA A 6 10.07 33.73 43.74
N ARG A 7 10.14 32.79 42.84
CA ARG A 7 9.30 32.77 41.66
C ARG A 7 8.03 31.93 41.94
N LEU A 8 6.92 32.59 41.93
CA LEU A 8 5.60 31.97 41.94
C LEU A 8 5.36 31.31 40.57
N SER A 9 5.18 30.00 40.56
CA SER A 9 4.65 29.26 39.43
C SER A 9 3.12 29.32 39.45
N LEU A 10 2.53 30.03 38.51
CA LEU A 10 1.11 30.00 38.25
C LEU A 10 0.76 28.71 37.48
N ILE A 11 0.13 27.79 38.19
CA ILE A 11 -0.57 26.63 37.64
C ILE A 11 -1.95 27.10 37.22
N PHE A 12 -2.23 27.14 35.93
CA PHE A 12 -3.60 27.29 35.45
C PHE A 12 -4.22 25.89 35.28
N PRO A 13 -5.39 25.63 35.85
CA PRO A 13 -6.12 24.40 35.57
C PRO A 13 -6.95 24.58 34.30
N THR A 14 -6.58 23.90 33.24
CA THR A 14 -7.44 23.67 32.06
C THR A 14 -8.35 22.48 32.33
N LEU A 15 -9.42 22.68 33.04
CA LEU A 15 -10.55 21.76 33.13
C LEU A 15 -11.82 22.61 33.22
N ALA A 16 -12.67 22.47 32.20
CA ALA A 16 -14.08 22.82 32.11
C ALA A 16 -14.42 23.62 30.84
N LEU A 17 -14.55 22.89 29.73
CA LEU A 17 -15.35 23.32 28.57
C LEU A 17 -15.68 22.12 27.65
N PHE A 18 -16.10 21.00 28.27
CA PHE A 18 -16.80 19.93 27.60
C PHE A 18 -18.04 19.53 28.42
N GLY A 19 -19.06 20.33 28.33
CA GLY A 19 -20.29 20.02 29.04
C GLY A 19 -21.30 21.13 28.95
N LEU A 20 -21.75 21.48 27.72
CA LEU A 20 -22.99 22.25 27.52
C LEU A 20 -23.36 22.34 26.03
N TYR A 21 -23.54 21.15 25.38
CA TYR A 21 -24.25 21.05 24.10
C TYR A 21 -25.05 19.74 24.04
N SER A 22 -25.82 19.47 25.06
CA SER A 22 -26.81 18.39 25.00
C SER A 22 -28.01 18.73 25.87
N LEU A 23 -28.77 19.75 25.47
CA LEU A 23 -30.14 19.99 25.95
C LEU A 23 -30.67 21.24 25.25
N ILE A 24 -31.10 21.15 24.01
CA ILE A 24 -32.16 21.94 23.35
C ILE A 24 -32.34 21.33 21.96
N SER A 25 -33.24 20.38 21.81
CA SER A 25 -34.16 20.25 20.67
C SER A 25 -35.12 19.08 20.89
N LEU A 26 -35.98 19.22 21.87
CA LEU A 26 -37.27 18.54 21.87
C LEU A 26 -38.30 19.54 21.36
N GLY A 27 -38.82 19.27 20.20
CA GLY A 27 -40.03 19.90 19.69
C GLY A 27 -39.86 20.74 18.45
N GLN A 28 -39.90 20.09 17.28
CA GLN A 28 -40.73 20.56 16.16
C GLN A 28 -40.85 19.43 15.13
N ASN A 29 -42.07 18.92 15.01
CA ASN A 29 -42.49 18.05 13.93
C ASN A 29 -42.55 18.89 12.63
N GLU A 30 -41.54 18.78 11.78
CA GLU A 30 -41.68 19.22 10.40
C GLU A 30 -41.54 18.02 9.43
N LYS A 31 -42.51 17.87 8.58
CA LYS A 31 -42.56 16.91 7.47
C LYS A 31 -41.32 17.15 6.59
N SER A 32 -40.32 16.30 6.67
CA SER A 32 -39.12 16.38 5.84
C SER A 32 -39.40 15.82 4.45
N ASN A 33 -39.27 16.68 3.45
CA ASN A 33 -39.16 16.32 2.06
C ASN A 33 -37.91 15.43 1.81
N GLY A 34 -38.03 14.44 0.93
CA GLY A 34 -37.10 13.35 0.66
C GLY A 34 -35.65 13.69 0.20
N ASN A 35 -35.13 14.86 0.57
CA ASN A 35 -33.73 15.27 0.29
C ASN A 35 -32.79 15.17 1.51
N SER A 36 -33.31 14.98 2.73
CA SER A 36 -32.49 14.96 3.95
C SER A 36 -31.67 13.67 4.15
N GLN A 37 -32.03 12.58 3.45
CA GLN A 37 -31.29 11.30 3.61
C GLN A 37 -29.92 11.29 2.89
N LYS A 38 -29.67 12.19 1.94
CA LYS A 38 -28.37 12.23 1.23
C LYS A 38 -27.27 12.97 2.03
N GLU A 39 -27.62 13.94 2.85
CA GLU A 39 -26.63 14.67 3.66
C GLU A 39 -26.17 13.87 4.89
N ASN A 40 -27.03 13.03 5.47
CA ASN A 40 -26.70 12.21 6.61
C ASN A 40 -25.71 11.06 6.32
N ALA A 41 -25.64 10.61 5.07
CA ALA A 41 -24.74 9.51 4.68
C ALA A 41 -23.25 9.89 4.67
N GLN A 42 -22.93 11.19 4.80
CA GLN A 42 -21.53 11.69 4.85
C GLN A 42 -21.11 12.08 6.27
N HIS A 43 -21.97 11.91 7.28
CA HIS A 43 -21.62 12.26 8.65
C HIS A 43 -20.78 11.15 9.31
N PRO A 44 -19.62 11.44 9.92
CA PRO A 44 -18.74 10.42 10.53
C PRO A 44 -19.44 9.51 11.55
N GLY A 45 -20.42 10.03 12.32
CA GLY A 45 -21.21 9.26 13.28
C GLY A 45 -22.24 8.31 12.66
N TYR A 46 -22.56 8.46 11.37
CA TYR A 46 -23.56 7.60 10.69
C TYR A 46 -23.08 6.14 10.59
N TYR A 47 -21.81 5.93 10.27
CA TYR A 47 -21.25 4.58 10.16
C TYR A 47 -21.20 3.89 11.52
N GLU A 48 -20.87 4.60 12.58
CA GLU A 48 -20.82 4.04 13.93
C GLU A 48 -22.22 3.64 14.41
N GLN A 49 -23.22 4.50 14.23
CA GLN A 49 -24.62 4.20 14.52
C GLN A 49 -25.11 3.01 13.68
N TRP A 50 -24.79 3.00 12.41
CA TRP A 50 -25.15 1.90 11.50
C TRP A 50 -24.54 0.56 11.94
N PHE A 51 -23.26 0.53 12.35
CA PHE A 51 -22.61 -0.66 12.87
C PHE A 51 -23.28 -1.15 14.17
N GLN A 52 -23.68 -0.26 15.05
CA GLN A 52 -24.37 -0.61 16.31
C GLN A 52 -25.75 -1.24 16.02
N GLU A 53 -26.48 -0.72 15.04
CA GLU A 53 -27.80 -1.22 14.65
C GLU A 53 -27.77 -2.59 13.98
N LYS A 54 -26.61 -3.04 13.46
CA LYS A 54 -26.45 -4.29 12.73
C LYS A 54 -25.81 -5.42 13.53
N LYS A 55 -25.42 -5.16 14.76
CA LYS A 55 -24.91 -6.20 15.65
C LYS A 55 -26.04 -7.14 16.10
N ASP A 56 -25.71 -8.43 16.12
CA ASP A 56 -26.57 -9.44 16.72
C ASP A 56 -26.59 -9.38 18.26
N ALA A 57 -27.34 -10.25 18.91
CA ALA A 57 -27.43 -10.31 20.37
C ALA A 57 -26.07 -10.56 21.08
N ASN A 58 -25.04 -11.02 20.35
CA ASN A 58 -23.68 -11.26 20.85
C ASN A 58 -22.74 -10.08 20.54
N GLY A 59 -23.24 -8.99 19.94
CA GLY A 59 -22.46 -7.84 19.52
C GLY A 59 -21.66 -8.07 18.24
N GLN A 60 -21.93 -9.14 17.50
CA GLN A 60 -21.26 -9.50 16.26
C GLN A 60 -22.09 -9.07 15.05
N ILE A 61 -21.44 -8.62 13.97
CA ILE A 61 -22.11 -8.36 12.70
C ILE A 61 -22.20 -9.68 11.94
N PRO A 62 -23.40 -10.16 11.59
CA PRO A 62 -23.54 -11.41 10.85
C PRO A 62 -22.76 -11.39 9.52
N PRO A 63 -21.99 -12.44 9.19
CA PRO A 63 -21.09 -12.44 8.04
C PRO A 63 -21.78 -12.26 6.67
N PHE A 64 -23.05 -12.67 6.57
CA PHE A 64 -23.83 -12.54 5.33
C PHE A 64 -24.37 -11.12 5.06
N LEU A 65 -24.33 -10.20 6.03
CA LEU A 65 -24.76 -8.81 5.82
C LEU A 65 -23.87 -8.07 4.83
N ARG A 66 -22.58 -8.42 4.74
CA ARG A 66 -21.64 -7.84 3.77
C ARG A 66 -21.97 -8.24 2.33
N SER A 67 -22.37 -9.48 2.08
CA SER A 67 -22.74 -9.96 0.76
C SER A 67 -24.08 -9.35 0.28
N GLN A 68 -25.03 -9.11 1.18
CA GLN A 68 -26.27 -8.40 0.86
C GLN A 68 -26.02 -6.93 0.53
N TRP A 69 -25.04 -6.31 1.16
CA TRP A 69 -24.63 -4.93 0.88
C TRP A 69 -23.98 -4.79 -0.49
N ALA A 70 -23.05 -5.67 -0.83
CA ALA A 70 -22.42 -5.68 -2.14
C ALA A 70 -23.48 -5.80 -3.27
N GLN A 71 -24.53 -6.58 -3.05
CA GLN A 71 -25.65 -6.70 -4.01
C GLN A 71 -26.54 -5.45 -4.06
N TYR A 72 -26.67 -4.74 -2.94
CA TYR A 72 -27.47 -3.51 -2.88
C TYR A 72 -26.75 -2.32 -3.57
N ASP A 73 -25.45 -2.18 -3.35
CA ASP A 73 -24.66 -1.12 -3.96
C ASP A 73 -24.43 -1.32 -5.45
N ALA A 74 -24.29 -2.56 -5.93
CA ALA A 74 -24.17 -2.86 -7.35
C ALA A 74 -25.36 -2.33 -8.17
N LYS A 75 -26.56 -2.23 -7.58
CA LYS A 75 -27.76 -1.66 -8.21
C LYS A 75 -27.81 -0.13 -8.22
N LYS A 76 -26.99 0.55 -7.39
CA LYS A 76 -26.99 2.02 -7.27
C LYS A 76 -25.98 2.73 -8.17
N LEU A 77 -24.95 2.04 -8.63
CA LEU A 77 -23.76 2.63 -9.27
C LEU A 77 -23.87 2.85 -10.79
N ASP A 78 -24.99 2.47 -11.40
CA ASP A 78 -25.23 2.66 -12.85
C ASP A 78 -25.48 4.13 -13.28
N ARG A 79 -25.19 5.11 -12.43
CA ARG A 79 -25.58 6.52 -12.67
C ARG A 79 -24.44 7.55 -12.68
N ARG A 80 -23.17 7.16 -12.68
CA ARG A 80 -22.04 8.12 -12.71
C ARG A 80 -21.14 7.99 -13.93
N ALA A 81 -21.72 7.81 -15.12
CA ALA A 81 -21.03 8.14 -16.36
C ALA A 81 -21.17 9.64 -16.61
N GLY A 82 -20.39 10.45 -15.91
CA GLY A 82 -20.23 11.87 -16.25
C GLY A 82 -19.14 12.00 -17.31
N ASN A 83 -19.45 12.70 -18.40
CA ASN A 83 -18.48 13.10 -19.42
C ASN A 83 -17.40 13.95 -18.79
N SER A 84 -16.24 13.35 -18.52
CA SER A 84 -15.02 14.09 -18.26
C SER A 84 -14.23 14.23 -19.56
N PRO A 85 -13.74 15.41 -19.92
CA PRO A 85 -12.95 15.62 -21.14
C PRO A 85 -11.51 15.09 -21.05
N ILE A 86 -11.20 14.23 -20.08
CA ILE A 86 -9.85 13.76 -19.80
C ILE A 86 -9.70 12.36 -20.36
N ASP A 87 -9.07 12.24 -21.53
CA ASP A 87 -8.83 10.97 -22.23
C ASP A 87 -7.77 10.07 -21.59
N THR A 88 -7.21 10.40 -20.42
CA THR A 88 -6.01 9.77 -19.90
C THR A 88 -6.18 8.96 -18.61
N VAL A 89 -7.25 9.17 -17.85
CA VAL A 89 -7.54 8.45 -16.60
C VAL A 89 -8.88 7.73 -16.71
N ILE A 90 -8.85 6.41 -16.55
CA ILE A 90 -10.03 5.56 -16.52
C ILE A 90 -10.11 4.91 -15.14
N GLU A 91 -11.20 5.16 -14.43
CA GLU A 91 -11.49 4.45 -13.19
C GLU A 91 -11.85 2.99 -13.52
N LEU A 92 -11.10 2.03 -12.98
CA LEU A 92 -11.37 0.60 -13.18
C LEU A 92 -12.18 -0.02 -12.05
N GLY A 93 -12.38 0.69 -10.95
CA GLY A 93 -13.04 0.15 -9.78
C GLY A 93 -12.05 -0.53 -8.80
N PRO A 94 -12.53 -1.35 -7.90
CA PRO A 94 -13.91 -1.83 -7.75
C PRO A 94 -14.88 -0.72 -7.29
N ASN A 95 -15.89 -0.42 -8.13
CA ASN A 95 -16.84 0.69 -7.89
C ASN A 95 -17.93 0.35 -6.88
N ASN A 96 -18.04 -0.92 -6.50
CA ASN A 96 -19.04 -1.45 -5.59
C ASN A 96 -18.57 -1.57 -4.15
N VAL A 97 -17.28 -1.31 -3.89
CA VAL A 97 -16.69 -1.26 -2.55
C VAL A 97 -15.72 -0.09 -2.51
N ALA A 98 -16.10 0.94 -1.78
CA ALA A 98 -15.16 2.01 -1.44
C ALA A 98 -14.10 1.41 -0.52
N GLY A 99 -12.83 1.48 -0.92
CA GLY A 99 -11.77 0.92 -0.12
C GLY A 99 -10.39 1.25 -0.66
N ARG A 100 -9.50 1.50 0.25
CA ARG A 100 -8.09 1.76 -0.02
C ARG A 100 -7.45 0.55 -0.67
N THR A 101 -7.03 0.68 -1.93
CA THR A 101 -6.33 -0.38 -2.66
C THR A 101 -4.84 -0.34 -2.34
N ARG A 102 -4.38 -1.28 -1.51
CA ARG A 102 -2.99 -1.38 -1.04
C ARG A 102 -2.11 -2.26 -1.90
N ALA A 103 -2.69 -3.23 -2.59
CA ALA A 103 -1.95 -4.20 -3.37
C ALA A 103 -2.56 -4.37 -4.75
N LEU A 104 -1.71 -4.44 -5.76
CA LEU A 104 -2.08 -4.71 -7.15
C LEU A 104 -1.16 -5.78 -7.71
N TRP A 105 -1.74 -6.69 -8.47
CA TRP A 105 -1.00 -7.65 -9.26
C TRP A 105 -1.69 -7.86 -10.61
N VAL A 106 -0.91 -7.93 -11.68
CA VAL A 106 -1.36 -8.23 -13.04
C VAL A 106 -0.73 -9.54 -13.47
N ASP A 107 -1.51 -10.48 -13.98
CA ASP A 107 -0.97 -11.75 -14.45
C ASP A 107 -0.01 -11.52 -15.65
N PRO A 108 1.27 -11.87 -15.53
CA PRO A 108 2.24 -11.64 -16.60
C PRO A 108 1.90 -12.34 -17.92
N ARG A 109 1.07 -13.39 -17.87
CA ARG A 109 0.61 -14.15 -19.04
C ARG A 109 -0.57 -13.51 -19.72
N ASN A 110 -1.44 -12.81 -18.92
CA ASN A 110 -2.68 -12.23 -19.40
C ASN A 110 -3.03 -10.97 -18.61
N GLU A 111 -2.72 -9.79 -19.14
CA GLU A 111 -2.99 -8.49 -18.49
C GLU A 111 -4.48 -8.16 -18.24
N LYS A 112 -5.40 -8.99 -18.71
CA LYS A 112 -6.83 -8.89 -18.35
C LYS A 112 -7.12 -9.44 -16.95
N ILE A 113 -6.22 -10.28 -16.42
CA ILE A 113 -6.35 -10.82 -15.06
C ILE A 113 -5.62 -9.88 -14.12
N ILE A 114 -6.38 -9.25 -13.22
CA ILE A 114 -5.88 -8.29 -12.25
C ILE A 114 -6.40 -8.70 -10.87
N LEU A 115 -5.52 -8.68 -9.87
CA LEU A 115 -5.89 -8.75 -8.46
C LEU A 115 -5.71 -7.38 -7.81
N ALA A 116 -6.69 -6.98 -7.03
CA ALA A 116 -6.68 -5.75 -6.24
C ALA A 116 -7.01 -6.06 -4.78
N GLY A 117 -6.07 -5.76 -3.89
CA GLY A 117 -6.22 -5.92 -2.46
C GLY A 117 -6.67 -4.61 -1.81
N ALA A 118 -7.86 -4.61 -1.23
CA ALA A 118 -8.42 -3.45 -0.55
C ALA A 118 -8.42 -3.66 0.96
N ILE A 119 -7.88 -2.69 1.71
CA ILE A 119 -7.95 -2.71 3.17
C ILE A 119 -9.41 -2.64 3.60
N SER A 120 -9.83 -3.57 4.46
CA SER A 120 -11.23 -3.75 4.89
C SER A 120 -12.22 -4.13 3.79
N GLY A 121 -11.75 -4.27 2.53
CA GLY A 121 -12.58 -4.65 1.38
C GLY A 121 -12.25 -6.01 0.80
N GLY A 122 -11.17 -6.66 1.26
CA GLY A 122 -10.73 -7.96 0.80
C GLY A 122 -10.00 -7.95 -0.54
N LEU A 123 -9.84 -9.14 -1.10
CA LEU A 123 -9.17 -9.35 -2.38
C LEU A 123 -10.19 -9.46 -3.50
N TRP A 124 -9.98 -8.71 -4.57
CA TRP A 124 -10.83 -8.64 -5.74
C TRP A 124 -10.08 -9.09 -6.98
N ARG A 125 -10.79 -9.78 -7.87
CA ARG A 125 -10.25 -10.28 -9.13
C ARG A 125 -11.06 -9.74 -10.32
N SER A 126 -10.36 -9.22 -11.31
CA SER A 126 -10.88 -8.95 -12.65
C SER A 126 -10.34 -9.96 -13.64
N GLU A 127 -11.14 -10.33 -14.63
CA GLU A 127 -10.77 -11.19 -15.76
C GLU A 127 -10.92 -10.47 -17.13
N ASN A 128 -11.26 -9.19 -17.08
CA ASN A 128 -11.52 -8.36 -18.27
C ASN A 128 -10.80 -7.01 -18.23
N GLY A 129 -9.64 -6.97 -17.56
CA GLY A 129 -8.80 -5.77 -17.51
C GLY A 129 -9.34 -4.67 -16.62
N GLY A 130 -10.08 -5.00 -15.58
CA GLY A 130 -10.63 -4.04 -14.62
C GLY A 130 -12.02 -3.53 -14.96
N THR A 131 -12.65 -4.00 -16.06
CA THR A 131 -14.01 -3.58 -16.44
C THR A 131 -15.06 -4.08 -15.44
N SER A 132 -14.85 -5.26 -14.87
CA SER A 132 -15.67 -5.77 -13.77
C SER A 132 -14.81 -6.56 -12.79
N TRP A 133 -15.28 -6.67 -11.55
CA TRP A 133 -14.57 -7.27 -10.45
C TRP A 133 -15.45 -8.25 -9.69
N LYS A 134 -14.84 -9.32 -9.22
CA LYS A 134 -15.45 -10.30 -8.31
C LYS A 134 -14.61 -10.41 -7.06
N PRO A 135 -15.22 -10.44 -5.87
CA PRO A 135 -14.49 -10.70 -4.63
C PRO A 135 -13.97 -12.14 -4.60
N ILE A 136 -12.83 -12.31 -3.94
CA ILE A 136 -12.23 -13.61 -3.65
C ILE A 136 -12.27 -13.79 -2.15
N ASN A 137 -12.57 -15.02 -1.69
CA ASN A 137 -12.56 -15.36 -0.26
C ASN A 137 -13.48 -14.47 0.60
N GLU A 138 -14.72 -14.23 0.16
CA GLU A 138 -15.73 -13.41 0.87
C GLU A 138 -16.00 -13.86 2.32
N HIS A 139 -15.59 -15.06 2.69
CA HIS A 139 -15.90 -15.67 3.98
C HIS A 139 -14.68 -15.85 4.88
N GLU A 140 -13.50 -15.36 4.48
CA GLU A 140 -12.28 -15.51 5.28
C GLU A 140 -12.11 -14.39 6.32
N VAL A 141 -11.45 -14.75 7.41
CA VAL A 141 -11.37 -13.96 8.64
C VAL A 141 -10.61 -12.66 8.46
N SER A 142 -9.62 -12.62 7.54
CA SER A 142 -8.83 -11.41 7.28
C SER A 142 -8.92 -10.99 5.83
N MET A 143 -9.60 -9.89 5.60
CA MET A 143 -9.79 -9.31 4.28
C MET A 143 -8.94 -8.05 4.10
N MET A 144 -7.64 -8.13 4.42
CA MET A 144 -6.74 -6.98 4.42
C MET A 144 -5.45 -7.25 3.64
N PRO A 145 -5.56 -7.51 2.33
CA PRO A 145 -4.38 -7.68 1.50
C PRO A 145 -3.56 -6.40 1.46
N SER A 146 -2.31 -6.48 1.88
CA SER A 146 -1.37 -5.35 1.98
C SER A 146 -0.27 -5.40 0.92
N ALA A 147 0.04 -6.59 0.41
CA ALA A 147 1.06 -6.82 -0.62
C ALA A 147 0.72 -8.07 -1.43
N LEU A 148 1.13 -8.11 -2.71
CA LEU A 148 0.87 -9.21 -3.66
C LEU A 148 2.12 -9.50 -4.48
N THR A 149 2.45 -10.79 -4.66
CA THR A 149 3.48 -11.26 -5.57
C THR A 149 3.10 -12.58 -6.21
N SER A 150 3.80 -13.00 -7.27
CA SER A 150 3.65 -14.33 -7.86
C SER A 150 4.99 -15.00 -8.06
N ASN A 151 4.98 -16.32 -8.07
CA ASN A 151 6.15 -17.11 -8.42
C ASN A 151 6.51 -16.90 -9.91
N PRO A 152 7.68 -16.31 -10.24
CA PRO A 152 8.05 -16.04 -11.64
C PRO A 152 8.26 -17.32 -12.47
N PHE A 153 8.46 -18.47 -11.83
CA PHE A 153 8.59 -19.78 -12.47
C PHE A 153 7.25 -20.50 -12.66
N ASN A 154 6.23 -20.11 -11.88
CA ASN A 154 4.89 -20.67 -11.92
C ASN A 154 3.84 -19.62 -11.53
N HIS A 155 3.36 -18.84 -12.46
CA HIS A 155 2.38 -17.77 -12.22
C HIS A 155 1.00 -18.27 -11.76
N ASN A 156 0.77 -19.58 -11.61
CA ASN A 156 -0.38 -20.09 -10.87
C ASN A 156 -0.20 -19.94 -9.34
N GLU A 157 1.04 -19.85 -8.88
CA GLU A 157 1.32 -19.56 -7.49
C GLU A 157 1.37 -18.06 -7.27
N VAL A 158 0.37 -17.55 -6.55
CA VAL A 158 0.25 -16.14 -6.17
C VAL A 158 0.16 -16.08 -4.65
N TYR A 159 0.82 -15.09 -4.08
CA TYR A 159 0.86 -14.89 -2.63
C TYR A 159 0.36 -13.50 -2.28
N TYR A 160 -0.37 -13.37 -1.18
CA TYR A 160 -0.63 -12.07 -0.59
C TYR A 160 -0.33 -12.06 0.91
N GLY A 161 0.25 -10.94 1.35
CA GLY A 161 0.42 -10.60 2.75
C GLY A 161 -0.77 -9.82 3.28
N THR A 162 -1.00 -9.87 4.59
CA THR A 162 -2.13 -9.22 5.24
C THR A 162 -1.72 -8.28 6.37
N GLY A 163 -2.65 -7.39 6.73
CA GLY A 163 -2.52 -6.46 7.83
C GLY A 163 -1.98 -5.10 7.44
N GLU A 164 -2.42 -4.07 8.14
CA GLU A 164 -1.94 -2.70 7.97
C GLU A 164 -1.46 -2.16 9.31
N SER A 165 -0.22 -1.71 9.37
CA SER A 165 0.36 -1.02 10.51
C SER A 165 1.23 0.13 10.00
N ARG A 166 0.59 1.23 9.64
CA ARG A 166 1.24 2.40 9.03
C ARG A 166 1.18 3.62 9.94
N ALA A 167 1.16 3.37 11.26
CA ALA A 167 1.14 4.39 12.31
C ALA A 167 -0.06 5.35 12.21
N ASN A 168 -1.21 4.83 11.79
CA ASN A 168 -2.48 5.54 11.84
C ASN A 168 -3.43 4.87 12.87
N SER A 169 -4.48 5.57 13.25
CA SER A 169 -5.46 5.07 14.23
C SER A 169 -6.37 3.95 13.69
N ALA A 170 -6.21 3.58 12.43
CA ALA A 170 -6.97 2.54 11.75
C ALA A 170 -6.10 1.31 11.41
N ASP A 171 -4.97 1.14 12.11
CA ASP A 171 -4.15 -0.07 11.97
C ASP A 171 -4.98 -1.31 12.28
N VAL A 172 -4.87 -2.32 11.44
CA VAL A 172 -5.64 -3.56 11.57
C VAL A 172 -4.73 -4.76 11.39
N ASP A 173 -4.76 -5.65 12.38
CA ASP A 173 -4.00 -6.88 12.35
C ASP A 173 -4.45 -7.80 11.21
N GLY A 174 -3.48 -8.34 10.51
CA GLY A 174 -3.64 -9.37 9.49
C GLY A 174 -3.46 -10.77 10.05
N GLU A 175 -3.62 -11.74 9.17
CA GLU A 175 -3.60 -13.18 9.47
C GLU A 175 -2.42 -13.91 8.77
N GLY A 176 -1.34 -13.20 8.46
CA GLY A 176 -0.17 -13.77 7.81
C GLY A 176 -0.25 -13.77 6.29
N VAL A 177 0.25 -14.83 5.66
CA VAL A 177 0.34 -14.98 4.20
C VAL A 177 -0.66 -16.00 3.70
N PHE A 178 -1.28 -15.68 2.57
CA PHE A 178 -2.17 -16.57 1.82
C PHE A 178 -1.54 -16.94 0.48
N LYS A 179 -1.73 -18.18 0.06
CA LYS A 179 -1.20 -18.73 -1.19
C LYS A 179 -2.33 -19.25 -2.09
N SER A 180 -2.28 -18.89 -3.35
CA SER A 180 -3.03 -19.50 -4.46
C SER A 180 -2.12 -20.46 -5.23
N THR A 181 -2.72 -21.52 -5.80
CA THR A 181 -2.07 -22.43 -6.75
C THR A 181 -2.82 -22.52 -8.09
N ASP A 182 -3.82 -21.68 -8.29
CA ASP A 182 -4.73 -21.67 -9.44
C ASP A 182 -4.79 -20.33 -10.18
N GLY A 183 -3.73 -19.51 -10.04
CA GLY A 183 -3.60 -18.21 -10.69
C GLY A 183 -4.45 -17.12 -10.03
N GLY A 184 -4.60 -17.18 -8.72
CA GLY A 184 -5.30 -16.18 -7.93
C GLY A 184 -6.82 -16.29 -8.00
N LYS A 185 -7.39 -17.46 -8.24
CA LYS A 185 -8.84 -17.70 -8.18
C LYS A 185 -9.28 -18.04 -6.77
N THR A 186 -8.49 -18.88 -6.08
CA THR A 186 -8.70 -19.22 -4.68
C THR A 186 -7.41 -19.09 -3.89
N PHE A 187 -7.51 -18.82 -2.60
CA PHE A 187 -6.36 -18.70 -1.71
C PHE A 187 -6.59 -19.49 -0.42
N ASN A 188 -5.49 -20.00 0.14
CA ASN A 188 -5.49 -20.65 1.44
C ASN A 188 -4.39 -20.01 2.30
N GLN A 189 -4.68 -19.79 3.58
CA GLN A 189 -3.73 -19.31 4.55
C GLN A 189 -2.57 -20.30 4.71
N LEU A 190 -1.34 -19.81 4.75
CA LEU A 190 -0.17 -20.62 5.08
C LEU A 190 -0.12 -20.84 6.60
N PRO A 191 -0.29 -22.09 7.10
CA PRO A 191 -0.33 -22.36 8.54
C PRO A 191 0.95 -21.93 9.27
N SER A 192 2.09 -21.93 8.57
CA SER A 192 3.39 -21.51 9.07
C SER A 192 3.45 -20.03 9.47
N THR A 193 2.54 -19.21 8.99
CA THR A 193 2.51 -17.77 9.23
C THR A 193 1.51 -17.36 10.32
N VAL A 194 0.67 -18.31 10.78
CA VAL A 194 -0.29 -18.08 11.85
C VAL A 194 0.46 -17.80 13.15
N LYS A 195 0.23 -16.64 13.76
CA LYS A 195 0.90 -16.21 15.00
C LYS A 195 2.42 -16.08 14.94
N LEU A 196 3.01 -16.08 13.73
CA LEU A 196 4.42 -15.78 13.59
C LEU A 196 4.63 -14.26 13.79
N ASN A 197 5.60 -13.91 14.61
CA ASN A 197 5.87 -12.52 14.97
C ASN A 197 6.09 -11.64 13.73
N GLY A 198 5.36 -10.52 13.66
CA GLY A 198 5.42 -9.56 12.56
C GLY A 198 4.51 -9.90 11.37
N PHE A 199 3.96 -11.11 11.29
CA PHE A 199 3.08 -11.50 10.20
C PHE A 199 1.63 -10.99 10.37
N ASN A 200 1.34 -10.34 11.47
CA ASN A 200 0.11 -9.55 11.64
C ASN A 200 0.11 -8.21 10.88
N ALA A 201 1.27 -7.78 10.36
CA ALA A 201 1.37 -6.58 9.53
C ALA A 201 2.49 -6.73 8.51
N ILE A 202 2.14 -7.18 7.32
CA ILE A 202 3.06 -7.39 6.21
C ILE A 202 3.09 -6.12 5.36
N TRP A 203 4.28 -5.56 5.19
CA TRP A 203 4.50 -4.36 4.40
C TRP A 203 4.74 -4.65 2.94
N ASP A 204 5.45 -5.76 2.69
CA ASP A 204 5.79 -6.18 1.36
C ASP A 204 6.03 -7.69 1.30
N ILE A 205 5.80 -8.29 0.14
CA ILE A 205 6.05 -9.69 -0.15
C ILE A 205 6.64 -9.83 -1.55
N GLU A 206 7.79 -10.48 -1.65
CA GLU A 206 8.48 -10.67 -2.92
C GLU A 206 8.94 -12.11 -3.12
N HIS A 207 8.86 -12.57 -4.37
CA HIS A 207 9.36 -13.87 -4.77
C HIS A 207 10.77 -13.74 -5.35
N SER A 208 11.64 -14.70 -5.07
CA SER A 208 12.96 -14.75 -5.69
C SER A 208 12.87 -14.91 -7.20
N GLU A 209 13.68 -14.15 -7.94
CA GLU A 209 13.78 -14.24 -9.40
C GLU A 209 14.71 -15.38 -9.88
N ILE A 210 15.36 -16.10 -8.96
CA ILE A 210 16.31 -17.18 -9.30
C ILE A 210 16.00 -18.51 -8.63
N ASP A 211 14.99 -18.56 -7.76
CA ASP A 211 14.65 -19.77 -7.00
C ASP A 211 13.15 -19.85 -6.76
N SER A 212 12.52 -20.87 -7.33
CA SER A 212 11.06 -21.08 -7.29
C SER A 212 10.48 -21.38 -5.91
N GLN A 213 11.32 -21.60 -4.89
CA GLN A 213 10.88 -21.90 -3.54
C GLN A 213 11.18 -20.77 -2.54
N THR A 214 11.92 -19.76 -2.98
CA THR A 214 12.35 -18.69 -2.07
C THR A 214 11.40 -17.49 -2.16
N ILE A 215 10.89 -17.08 -0.99
CA ILE A 215 9.97 -15.95 -0.80
C ILE A 215 10.49 -15.08 0.34
N PHE A 216 10.29 -13.78 0.23
CA PHE A 216 10.64 -12.79 1.23
C PHE A 216 9.40 -12.05 1.73
N VAL A 217 9.35 -11.77 3.03
CA VAL A 217 8.30 -10.99 3.67
C VAL A 217 8.92 -9.88 4.50
N GLY A 218 8.61 -8.65 4.14
CA GLY A 218 8.91 -7.46 4.92
C GLY A 218 7.85 -7.24 5.99
N THR A 219 8.26 -7.22 7.26
CA THR A 219 7.33 -7.17 8.39
C THR A 219 7.40 -5.86 9.16
N ASN A 220 6.37 -5.61 9.97
CA ASN A 220 6.35 -4.52 10.91
C ASN A 220 7.18 -4.87 12.16
N ASN A 221 8.33 -4.20 12.35
CA ASN A 221 9.20 -4.30 13.53
C ASN A 221 9.90 -5.65 13.80
N TYR A 222 9.83 -6.61 12.86
CA TYR A 222 10.49 -7.92 13.05
C TYR A 222 11.50 -8.26 11.95
N GLY A 223 11.79 -7.28 11.06
CA GLY A 223 12.79 -7.43 10.01
C GLY A 223 12.27 -8.13 8.75
N LEU A 224 13.22 -8.64 7.96
CA LEU A 224 12.98 -9.36 6.71
C LEU A 224 12.99 -10.86 7.00
N TYR A 225 11.88 -11.53 6.71
CA TYR A 225 11.78 -12.99 6.73
C TYR A 225 12.04 -13.59 5.35
N ARG A 226 12.53 -14.82 5.35
CA ARG A 226 12.79 -15.64 4.16
C ARG A 226 12.28 -17.05 4.36
N SER A 227 11.55 -17.56 3.38
CA SER A 227 11.26 -18.97 3.20
C SER A 227 12.11 -19.53 2.06
N THR A 228 12.44 -20.82 2.08
CA THR A 228 13.11 -21.55 1.00
C THR A 228 12.37 -22.83 0.60
N ASP A 229 11.13 -22.94 1.00
CA ASP A 229 10.27 -24.11 0.82
C ASP A 229 8.82 -23.72 0.45
N GLY A 230 8.68 -22.61 -0.29
CA GLY A 230 7.38 -22.15 -0.79
C GLY A 230 6.46 -21.64 0.31
N GLY A 231 7.01 -21.19 1.44
CA GLY A 231 6.26 -20.67 2.58
C GLY A 231 5.92 -21.70 3.65
N ALA A 232 6.45 -22.93 3.57
CA ALA A 232 6.20 -23.95 4.58
C ALA A 232 6.93 -23.66 5.91
N THR A 233 8.12 -23.06 5.84
CA THR A 233 8.88 -22.57 7.01
C THR A 233 9.49 -21.19 6.75
N TRP A 234 9.77 -20.45 7.82
CA TRP A 234 10.29 -19.08 7.74
C TRP A 234 11.45 -18.87 8.72
N SER A 235 12.43 -18.11 8.28
CA SER A 235 13.58 -17.67 9.10
C SER A 235 13.85 -16.19 8.87
N ILE A 236 14.44 -15.52 9.87
CA ILE A 236 14.85 -14.13 9.72
C ILE A 236 16.08 -14.06 8.82
N ALA A 237 15.93 -13.43 7.65
CA ALA A 237 17.03 -13.16 6.72
C ALA A 237 17.87 -11.96 7.18
N TYR A 238 17.18 -10.91 7.68
CA TYR A 238 17.82 -9.71 8.22
C TYR A 238 16.98 -9.09 9.33
N ASN A 239 17.52 -9.00 10.54
CA ASN A 239 16.77 -8.52 11.70
C ASN A 239 16.54 -7.00 11.71
N GLY A 240 17.47 -6.20 11.17
CA GLY A 240 17.31 -4.75 11.06
C GLY A 240 17.17 -3.96 12.36
N GLY A 241 17.31 -4.59 13.53
CA GLY A 241 17.16 -3.91 14.82
C GLY A 241 15.71 -3.52 15.16
N ASN A 242 14.75 -4.40 14.91
CA ASN A 242 13.32 -4.20 15.17
C ASN A 242 12.70 -3.03 14.36
N LYS A 243 13.17 -2.84 13.13
CA LYS A 243 12.62 -1.83 12.22
C LYS A 243 11.62 -2.44 11.24
N GLN A 244 10.70 -1.62 10.78
CA GLN A 244 9.81 -1.97 9.69
C GLN A 244 10.62 -2.16 8.40
N VAL A 245 10.37 -3.24 7.67
CA VAL A 245 10.85 -3.43 6.31
C VAL A 245 9.78 -2.91 5.37
N THR A 246 10.03 -1.77 4.75
CA THR A 246 9.02 -1.02 3.99
C THR A 246 8.96 -1.38 2.50
N ASP A 247 9.99 -2.09 2.02
CA ASP A 247 10.08 -2.54 0.63
C ASP A 247 11.11 -3.65 0.49
N VAL A 248 10.87 -4.58 -0.41
CA VAL A 248 11.77 -5.68 -0.78
C VAL A 248 11.85 -5.72 -2.30
N LEU A 249 13.05 -5.87 -2.84
CA LEU A 249 13.28 -5.98 -4.27
C LEU A 249 14.18 -7.16 -4.58
N CYS A 250 13.70 -8.09 -5.38
CA CYS A 250 14.46 -9.23 -5.89
C CYS A 250 14.87 -8.98 -7.34
N LEU A 251 16.16 -9.07 -7.66
CA LEU A 251 16.67 -8.91 -9.01
C LEU A 251 16.97 -10.28 -9.66
N PRO A 252 16.88 -10.38 -11.00
CA PRO A 252 17.14 -11.62 -11.74
C PRO A 252 18.56 -12.18 -11.62
N ASN A 253 19.50 -11.42 -11.07
CA ASN A 253 20.85 -11.90 -10.77
C ASN A 253 20.98 -12.51 -9.36
N GLY A 254 19.88 -12.63 -8.61
CA GLY A 254 19.85 -13.15 -7.25
C GLY A 254 20.18 -12.13 -6.17
N ARG A 255 20.35 -10.86 -6.54
CA ARG A 255 20.47 -9.78 -5.56
C ARG A 255 19.12 -9.48 -4.96
N VAL A 256 19.07 -9.42 -3.63
CA VAL A 256 17.90 -9.03 -2.85
C VAL A 256 18.22 -7.77 -2.09
N MET A 257 17.41 -6.75 -2.26
CA MET A 257 17.49 -5.49 -1.51
C MET A 257 16.29 -5.35 -0.59
N ALA A 258 16.49 -4.77 0.58
CA ALA A 258 15.41 -4.44 1.49
C ALA A 258 15.61 -3.04 2.06
N THR A 259 14.52 -2.30 2.18
CA THR A 259 14.51 -0.97 2.77
C THR A 259 13.89 -1.01 4.16
N MET A 260 14.44 -0.25 5.06
CA MET A 260 13.96 -0.20 6.44
C MET A 260 13.63 1.22 6.83
N GLN A 261 12.57 1.36 7.61
CA GLN A 261 12.16 2.65 8.12
C GLN A 261 13.35 3.38 8.79
N SER A 262 13.46 4.65 8.46
CA SER A 262 14.35 5.61 9.10
C SER A 262 15.85 5.41 8.87
N ASN A 263 16.34 4.68 7.84
CA ASN A 263 17.76 4.87 7.53
C ASN A 263 18.47 3.82 6.68
N LEU A 264 17.87 2.71 6.33
CA LEU A 264 18.70 1.61 5.90
C LEU A 264 18.19 0.96 4.63
N VAL A 265 19.02 0.95 3.61
CA VAL A 265 18.89 0.01 2.49
C VAL A 265 20.00 -1.02 2.62
N VAL A 266 19.62 -2.28 2.62
CA VAL A 266 20.58 -3.40 2.68
C VAL A 266 20.44 -4.25 1.43
N ALA A 267 21.51 -4.91 1.02
CA ALA A 267 21.51 -5.82 -0.12
C ALA A 267 22.30 -7.09 0.19
N SER A 268 21.85 -8.20 -0.36
CA SER A 268 22.50 -9.50 -0.38
C SER A 268 22.66 -9.97 -1.83
N ASP A 269 23.86 -10.39 -2.22
CA ASP A 269 24.14 -10.99 -3.53
C ASP A 269 24.04 -12.53 -3.48
N SER A 270 23.45 -13.09 -2.42
CA SER A 270 23.33 -14.52 -2.15
C SER A 270 21.86 -14.95 -1.96
N ASN A 271 20.97 -14.43 -2.79
CA ASN A 271 19.52 -14.70 -2.71
C ASN A 271 18.97 -14.49 -1.29
N GLY A 272 19.36 -13.39 -0.66
CA GLY A 272 18.89 -13.02 0.68
C GLY A 272 19.26 -13.98 1.80
N LYS A 273 20.34 -14.78 1.65
CA LYS A 273 20.80 -15.70 2.69
C LYS A 273 21.11 -14.92 3.97
N PRO A 274 20.71 -15.42 5.16
CA PRO A 274 21.07 -14.80 6.43
C PRO A 274 22.58 -14.55 6.59
N GLY A 275 22.94 -13.38 7.13
CA GLY A 275 24.35 -13.00 7.34
C GLY A 275 25.09 -12.46 6.11
N THR A 276 24.44 -12.35 4.95
CA THR A 276 25.08 -11.85 3.72
C THR A 276 24.69 -10.42 3.36
N PHE A 277 23.74 -9.83 4.08
CA PHE A 277 23.29 -8.46 3.82
C PHE A 277 24.33 -7.42 4.22
N LYS A 278 24.55 -6.45 3.35
CA LYS A 278 25.42 -5.29 3.54
C LYS A 278 24.61 -4.01 3.35
N THR A 279 24.91 -3.00 4.15
CA THR A 279 24.33 -1.66 4.00
C THR A 279 24.78 -1.02 2.70
N LEU A 280 23.84 -0.45 1.96
CA LEU A 280 24.12 0.37 0.79
C LEU A 280 24.32 1.83 1.17
N THR A 281 25.18 2.51 0.43
CA THR A 281 25.43 3.95 0.58
C THR A 281 24.92 4.71 -0.65
N PHE A 282 24.30 5.85 -0.40
CA PHE A 282 23.81 6.74 -1.44
C PHE A 282 24.58 8.06 -1.38
N PRO A 283 25.15 8.54 -2.51
CA PRO A 283 25.86 9.81 -2.53
C PRO A 283 24.89 10.95 -2.25
N SER A 284 25.26 11.85 -1.35
CA SER A 284 24.42 13.01 -0.99
C SER A 284 23.00 12.59 -0.52
N ALA A 285 22.87 11.40 0.07
CA ALA A 285 21.61 11.01 0.71
C ALA A 285 21.26 12.03 1.81
N PRO A 286 19.97 12.31 2.00
CA PRO A 286 19.54 13.07 3.17
C PRO A 286 20.06 12.44 4.45
N ASN A 287 20.34 13.26 5.47
CA ASN A 287 20.80 12.75 6.76
C ASN A 287 19.81 11.73 7.32
N ALA A 288 20.35 10.72 8.00
CA ALA A 288 19.54 9.75 8.74
C ALA A 288 18.54 10.49 9.67
N GLY A 289 17.25 10.13 9.58
CA GLY A 289 16.17 10.81 10.32
C GLY A 289 15.47 11.93 9.56
N THR A 290 15.92 12.30 8.35
CA THR A 290 15.24 13.27 7.49
C THR A 290 14.31 12.61 6.45
N TYR A 291 14.30 11.29 6.37
CA TYR A 291 13.40 10.50 5.53
C TYR A 291 12.85 9.29 6.30
N ARG A 292 11.72 8.80 5.88
CA ARG A 292 10.98 7.74 6.58
C ARG A 292 10.93 6.43 5.79
N THR A 293 10.55 6.48 4.54
CA THR A 293 10.37 5.32 3.67
C THR A 293 11.21 5.46 2.42
N ILE A 294 11.70 4.33 1.95
CA ILE A 294 12.39 4.25 0.66
C ILE A 294 11.66 3.19 -0.16
N LYS A 295 11.35 3.51 -1.42
CA LYS A 295 10.84 2.57 -2.40
C LYS A 295 11.89 2.30 -3.45
N LEU A 296 11.99 1.02 -3.83
CA LEU A 296 12.91 0.52 -4.84
C LEU A 296 12.11 -0.07 -6.01
N ASP A 297 12.62 0.06 -7.22
CA ASP A 297 12.13 -0.69 -8.37
C ASP A 297 13.20 -0.73 -9.47
N TYR A 298 13.06 -1.62 -10.44
CA TYR A 298 14.02 -1.81 -11.51
C TYR A 298 13.36 -1.94 -12.89
N CYS A 299 14.11 -1.62 -13.93
CA CYS A 299 13.67 -1.81 -15.30
C CYS A 299 13.83 -3.30 -15.69
N GLN A 300 12.72 -4.03 -15.84
CA GLN A 300 12.73 -5.49 -16.07
C GLN A 300 13.60 -5.91 -17.25
N LYS A 301 13.55 -5.19 -18.37
CA LYS A 301 14.37 -5.45 -19.54
C LYS A 301 15.87 -5.17 -19.30
N PHE A 302 16.18 -4.28 -18.38
CA PHE A 302 17.55 -3.86 -18.04
C PHE A 302 17.74 -3.91 -16.51
N PRO A 303 17.84 -5.12 -15.91
CA PRO A 303 17.76 -5.29 -14.46
C PRO A 303 18.93 -4.66 -13.68
N ASN A 304 19.99 -4.25 -14.36
CA ASN A 304 21.05 -3.44 -13.76
C ASN A 304 20.62 -1.98 -13.52
N VAL A 305 19.50 -1.52 -14.11
CA VAL A 305 18.98 -0.18 -13.88
C VAL A 305 17.94 -0.23 -12.78
N VAL A 306 18.33 0.27 -11.60
CA VAL A 306 17.53 0.29 -10.38
C VAL A 306 17.31 1.73 -9.95
N PHE A 307 16.15 1.99 -9.37
CA PHE A 307 15.77 3.30 -8.86
C PHE A 307 15.46 3.24 -7.37
N ALA A 308 15.65 4.37 -6.69
CA ALA A 308 15.29 4.53 -5.28
C ALA A 308 14.69 5.92 -5.07
N VAL A 309 13.54 6.00 -4.41
CA VAL A 309 12.89 7.24 -3.98
C VAL A 309 12.80 7.28 -2.46
N PHE A 310 13.15 8.43 -1.88
CA PHE A 310 13.18 8.67 -0.45
C PHE A 310 12.05 9.63 -0.07
N GLU A 311 11.13 9.18 0.76
CA GLU A 311 10.08 10.00 1.34
C GLU A 311 10.62 10.88 2.45
N GLY A 312 10.19 12.15 2.54
CA GLY A 312 10.55 13.04 3.65
C GLY A 312 9.99 12.58 4.99
N PHE A 313 10.65 12.95 6.07
CA PHE A 313 10.29 12.50 7.42
C PHE A 313 9.05 13.21 7.98
N ALA A 314 8.86 14.49 7.69
CA ALA A 314 7.69 15.23 8.16
C ALA A 314 6.41 14.65 7.56
N PHE A 315 5.29 14.77 8.29
CA PHE A 315 4.01 14.18 7.90
C PHE A 315 3.57 14.60 6.48
N ASP A 316 3.76 15.85 6.15
CA ASP A 316 3.39 16.46 4.87
C ASP A 316 4.58 16.67 3.92
N ALA A 317 5.73 16.02 4.18
CA ALA A 317 6.90 16.16 3.35
C ALA A 317 6.76 15.40 2.03
N ALA A 318 7.03 16.09 0.92
CA ALA A 318 7.22 15.48 -0.38
C ALA A 318 8.50 14.61 -0.40
N PRO A 319 8.70 13.76 -1.44
CA PRO A 319 9.96 13.03 -1.63
C PRO A 319 11.17 13.96 -1.63
N VAL A 320 12.19 13.59 -0.86
CA VAL A 320 13.38 14.42 -0.61
C VAL A 320 14.58 14.05 -1.45
N ALA A 321 14.61 12.82 -2.01
CA ALA A 321 15.69 12.37 -2.88
C ALA A 321 15.21 11.30 -3.87
N PHE A 322 15.90 11.22 -5.00
CA PHE A 322 15.73 10.19 -6.01
C PHE A 322 17.09 9.78 -6.56
N PHE A 323 17.30 8.49 -6.71
CA PHE A 323 18.55 7.91 -7.18
C PHE A 323 18.33 6.93 -8.30
N LYS A 324 19.31 6.85 -9.21
CA LYS A 324 19.38 5.85 -10.27
C LYS A 324 20.71 5.12 -10.19
N SER A 325 20.66 3.80 -10.20
CA SER A 325 21.78 2.90 -10.40
C SER A 325 21.80 2.39 -11.84
N SER A 326 22.98 2.04 -12.34
CA SER A 326 23.18 1.37 -13.65
C SER A 326 23.97 0.05 -13.51
N ASP A 327 24.22 -0.39 -12.29
CA ASP A 327 25.04 -1.54 -11.94
C ASP A 327 24.37 -2.47 -10.91
N GLY A 328 23.04 -2.56 -10.96
CA GLY A 328 22.27 -3.43 -10.08
C GLY A 328 22.22 -2.94 -8.63
N GLY A 329 22.31 -1.64 -8.40
CA GLY A 329 22.25 -1.06 -7.05
C GLY A 329 23.57 -1.10 -6.29
N ASN A 330 24.72 -1.32 -6.96
CA ASN A 330 26.04 -1.23 -6.31
C ASN A 330 26.47 0.21 -6.11
N THR A 331 26.27 1.06 -7.13
CA THR A 331 26.51 2.49 -7.06
C THR A 331 25.28 3.27 -7.49
N TRP A 332 25.15 4.49 -6.97
CA TRP A 332 23.97 5.31 -7.16
C TRP A 332 24.35 6.70 -7.63
N LYS A 333 23.53 7.28 -8.49
CA LYS A 333 23.63 8.67 -8.93
C LYS A 333 22.40 9.43 -8.48
N ALA A 334 22.60 10.52 -7.74
CA ALA A 334 21.52 11.41 -7.35
C ALA A 334 20.87 12.05 -8.58
N LYS A 335 19.57 12.22 -8.52
CA LYS A 335 18.70 12.82 -9.52
C LYS A 335 17.78 13.82 -8.84
N THR A 336 16.98 14.53 -9.61
CA THR A 336 15.98 15.46 -9.08
C THR A 336 14.91 14.71 -8.30
N ALA A 337 14.61 15.13 -7.08
CA ALA A 337 13.55 14.53 -6.27
C ALA A 337 12.17 14.78 -6.91
N PRO A 338 11.26 13.77 -6.91
CA PRO A 338 9.92 13.87 -7.49
C PRO A 338 8.92 14.60 -6.56
N THR A 339 9.22 15.85 -6.20
CA THR A 339 8.40 16.62 -5.26
C THR A 339 6.96 16.82 -5.71
N ALA A 340 6.71 16.73 -7.02
CA ALA A 340 5.37 16.82 -7.60
C ALA A 340 4.47 15.58 -7.29
N ALA A 341 5.02 14.50 -6.70
CA ALA A 341 4.22 13.40 -6.18
C ALA A 341 3.48 13.77 -4.88
N GLY A 342 3.77 14.93 -4.32
CA GLY A 342 3.20 15.34 -3.04
C GLY A 342 3.70 14.53 -1.85
N PRO A 343 3.17 14.74 -0.65
CA PRO A 343 3.58 14.02 0.54
C PRO A 343 3.17 12.55 0.50
N GLY A 344 3.97 11.70 1.14
CA GLY A 344 3.68 10.27 1.36
C GLY A 344 3.03 9.98 2.72
N TYR A 345 2.81 11.01 3.52
CA TYR A 345 2.18 10.93 4.84
C TYR A 345 2.80 9.86 5.76
N GLN A 346 4.14 9.90 5.87
CA GLN A 346 4.91 9.00 6.74
C GLN A 346 4.75 7.52 6.37
N ALA A 347 4.95 7.18 5.10
CA ALA A 347 4.82 5.84 4.53
C ALA A 347 3.37 5.37 4.32
N TYR A 348 2.40 6.26 4.49
CA TYR A 348 1.01 5.91 4.24
C TYR A 348 0.72 5.71 2.75
N CYS A 349 1.20 6.61 1.88
CA CYS A 349 0.94 6.60 0.46
C CYS A 349 2.19 6.89 -0.40
N MET A 350 3.22 6.05 -0.31
CA MET A 350 4.39 6.16 -1.18
C MET A 350 4.53 4.93 -2.06
N VAL A 351 4.56 5.14 -3.37
CA VAL A 351 4.75 4.08 -4.37
C VAL A 351 5.66 4.58 -5.50
N MET A 352 6.40 3.68 -6.08
CA MET A 352 7.23 3.93 -7.25
C MET A 352 7.11 2.78 -8.23
N GLY A 353 7.11 3.09 -9.54
CA GLY A 353 7.13 2.10 -10.59
C GLY A 353 8.10 2.47 -11.71
N ALA A 354 9.07 1.61 -11.97
CA ALA A 354 9.98 1.71 -13.09
C ALA A 354 9.35 1.11 -14.34
N HIS A 355 9.48 1.77 -15.48
CA HIS A 355 8.97 1.25 -16.73
C HIS A 355 9.68 -0.05 -17.13
N PRO A 356 8.97 -1.11 -17.53
CA PRO A 356 9.55 -2.43 -17.71
C PRO A 356 10.60 -2.48 -18.83
N THR A 357 10.55 -1.58 -19.81
CA THR A 357 11.42 -1.63 -21.00
C THR A 357 12.19 -0.33 -21.28
N ASP A 358 11.93 0.76 -20.54
CA ASP A 358 12.56 2.08 -20.74
C ASP A 358 13.20 2.59 -19.46
N THR A 359 14.51 2.61 -19.41
CA THR A 359 15.31 3.03 -18.27
C THR A 359 15.23 4.53 -17.93
N ASN A 360 14.48 5.31 -18.70
CA ASN A 360 14.27 6.74 -18.48
C ASN A 360 12.88 7.07 -17.93
N ARG A 361 11.99 6.07 -17.89
CA ARG A 361 10.61 6.25 -17.45
C ARG A 361 10.39 5.67 -16.06
N VAL A 362 9.91 6.52 -15.15
CA VAL A 362 9.52 6.14 -13.79
C VAL A 362 8.30 6.95 -13.40
N VAL A 363 7.38 6.33 -12.69
CA VAL A 363 6.25 6.99 -12.03
C VAL A 363 6.45 6.95 -10.51
N VAL A 364 6.10 8.03 -9.83
CA VAL A 364 6.09 8.11 -8.36
C VAL A 364 4.75 8.67 -7.92
N GLY A 365 4.13 7.99 -6.97
CA GLY A 365 2.88 8.38 -6.33
C GLY A 365 3.09 8.58 -4.83
N GLY A 366 2.49 9.61 -4.32
CA GLY A 366 2.24 9.91 -2.93
C GLY A 366 0.79 10.35 -2.84
N ARG A 367 0.50 11.51 -2.24
CA ARG A 367 -0.82 12.13 -2.37
C ARG A 367 -1.18 12.38 -3.84
N ASP A 368 -0.25 12.88 -4.61
CA ASP A 368 -0.36 13.15 -6.04
C ASP A 368 0.49 12.15 -6.83
N ILE A 369 0.52 12.26 -8.16
CA ILE A 369 1.35 11.43 -9.05
C ILE A 369 2.21 12.31 -9.93
N CYS A 370 3.45 11.88 -10.17
CA CYS A 370 4.28 12.46 -11.21
C CYS A 370 5.08 11.37 -11.95
N ARG A 371 5.53 11.69 -13.15
CA ARG A 371 6.38 10.82 -13.97
C ARG A 371 7.61 11.54 -14.48
N THR A 372 8.66 10.79 -14.76
CA THR A 372 9.82 11.21 -15.52
C THR A 372 9.94 10.44 -16.83
N SER A 373 10.43 11.06 -17.89
CA SER A 373 10.79 10.43 -19.16
C SER A 373 12.28 10.64 -19.50
N ASN A 374 13.08 11.12 -18.54
CA ASN A 374 14.50 11.43 -18.71
C ASN A 374 15.36 10.91 -17.53
N GLY A 375 14.92 9.82 -16.91
CA GLY A 375 15.66 9.13 -15.85
C GLY A 375 15.78 9.92 -14.57
N GLY A 376 14.77 10.74 -14.23
CA GLY A 376 14.73 11.51 -13.00
C GLY A 376 15.41 12.87 -13.09
N THR A 377 15.70 13.38 -14.29
CA THR A 377 16.26 14.73 -14.46
C THR A 377 15.18 15.81 -14.24
N SER A 378 13.96 15.53 -14.70
CA SER A 378 12.78 16.36 -14.42
C SER A 378 11.52 15.49 -14.26
N TRP A 379 10.49 16.05 -13.63
CA TRP A 379 9.25 15.38 -13.31
C TRP A 379 8.07 16.20 -13.81
N THR A 380 7.08 15.51 -14.35
CA THR A 380 5.82 16.08 -14.83
C THR A 380 4.69 15.54 -13.97
N PRO A 381 3.88 16.41 -13.33
CA PRO A 381 2.66 15.97 -12.65
C PRO A 381 1.72 15.27 -13.61
N LEU A 382 0.97 14.29 -13.11
CA LEU A 382 -0.15 13.66 -13.79
C LEU A 382 -1.45 14.10 -13.15
N GLU A 383 -2.51 14.13 -13.93
CA GLU A 383 -3.85 14.28 -13.38
C GLU A 383 -4.20 13.06 -12.54
N ILE A 384 -4.84 13.29 -11.41
CA ILE A 384 -5.20 12.23 -10.46
C ILE A 384 -6.71 11.99 -10.50
N GLY A 385 -7.11 10.72 -10.51
CA GLY A 385 -8.51 10.35 -10.30
C GLY A 385 -8.92 10.47 -8.84
N HIS A 386 -7.99 10.18 -7.92
CA HIS A 386 -8.13 10.32 -6.47
C HIS A 386 -6.74 10.50 -5.85
N SER A 387 -6.66 11.13 -4.69
CA SER A 387 -5.42 11.25 -3.91
C SER A 387 -5.04 9.94 -3.21
N ASP A 388 -3.82 9.91 -2.66
CA ASP A 388 -3.28 8.83 -1.82
C ASP A 388 -3.09 7.50 -2.55
N HIS A 389 -1.92 7.38 -3.19
CA HIS A 389 -1.55 6.22 -4.00
C HIS A 389 -0.73 5.21 -3.19
N HIS A 390 -1.10 3.93 -3.27
CA HIS A 390 -0.55 2.90 -2.40
C HIS A 390 0.08 1.72 -3.14
N SER A 391 -0.33 1.48 -4.37
CA SER A 391 0.13 0.36 -5.18
C SER A 391 0.20 0.72 -6.64
N TYR A 392 0.99 -0.05 -7.37
CA TYR A 392 1.31 0.20 -8.75
C TYR A 392 1.54 -1.13 -9.47
N ALA A 393 1.15 -1.20 -10.75
CA ALA A 393 1.49 -2.29 -11.63
C ALA A 393 1.56 -1.82 -13.09
N PHE A 394 2.63 -2.15 -13.81
CA PHE A 394 2.66 -2.04 -15.26
C PHE A 394 1.86 -3.17 -15.91
N LEU A 395 1.25 -2.87 -17.06
CA LEU A 395 0.65 -3.91 -17.89
C LEU A 395 1.77 -4.62 -18.66
N PRO A 396 1.94 -5.94 -18.52
CA PRO A 396 3.13 -6.65 -19.02
C PRO A 396 3.26 -6.65 -20.55
N LYS A 397 2.16 -6.52 -21.28
CA LYS A 397 2.15 -6.50 -22.74
C LYS A 397 2.00 -5.11 -23.33
N THR A 398 1.26 -4.25 -22.62
CA THR A 398 0.95 -2.88 -23.05
C THR A 398 1.82 -1.91 -22.28
N THR A 399 3.10 -1.84 -22.61
CA THR A 399 4.09 -1.02 -21.87
C THR A 399 3.82 0.51 -21.86
N THR A 400 2.75 0.95 -22.51
CA THR A 400 2.29 2.36 -22.49
C THR A 400 1.24 2.65 -21.43
N GLU A 401 0.83 1.65 -20.66
CA GLU A 401 -0.21 1.79 -19.63
C GLU A 401 0.25 1.18 -18.32
N PHE A 402 -0.25 1.76 -17.22
CA PHE A 402 -0.01 1.25 -15.87
C PHE A 402 -1.25 1.45 -14.99
N LEU A 403 -1.32 0.70 -13.92
CA LEU A 403 -2.35 0.78 -12.91
C LEU A 403 -1.81 1.42 -11.64
N MET A 404 -2.64 2.24 -11.00
CA MET A 404 -2.40 2.78 -9.66
C MET A 404 -3.58 2.43 -8.77
N GLY A 405 -3.27 1.90 -7.60
CA GLY A 405 -4.24 1.69 -6.54
C GLY A 405 -4.09 2.76 -5.47
N GLY A 406 -5.20 3.29 -5.00
CA GLY A 406 -5.25 4.35 -4.00
C GLY A 406 -6.54 4.31 -3.18
N ASP A 407 -6.79 5.36 -2.41
CA ASP A 407 -7.99 5.46 -1.55
C ASP A 407 -9.30 5.49 -2.36
N GLY A 408 -9.25 5.87 -3.62
CA GLY A 408 -10.40 5.87 -4.53
C GLY A 408 -10.60 4.60 -5.35
N GLY A 409 -9.75 3.56 -5.17
CA GLY A 409 -9.82 2.33 -5.95
C GLY A 409 -8.66 2.14 -6.91
N VAL A 410 -8.91 1.54 -8.07
CA VAL A 410 -7.90 1.25 -9.11
C VAL A 410 -8.12 2.14 -10.32
N TYR A 411 -7.07 2.83 -10.73
CA TYR A 411 -7.06 3.72 -11.89
C TYR A 411 -6.07 3.24 -12.93
N ARG A 412 -6.44 3.36 -14.21
CA ARG A 412 -5.56 3.09 -15.34
C ARG A 412 -5.06 4.40 -15.95
N TYR A 413 -3.76 4.49 -16.09
CA TYR A 413 -3.08 5.63 -16.69
C TYR A 413 -2.42 5.23 -18.01
N LYS A 414 -2.38 6.17 -18.95
CA LYS A 414 -1.55 6.09 -20.15
C LYS A 414 -0.26 6.88 -19.94
N TRP A 415 0.84 6.32 -20.46
CA TRP A 415 2.14 6.98 -20.37
C TRP A 415 2.21 8.21 -21.26
#